data_bac0f9a415d1b3f2a5c0cee91a3ada52
#
_entry.id   bac0f9a415d1b3f2a5c0cee91a3ada52
#
_cell.length_a   1.000
_cell.length_b   1.000
_cell.length_c   1.000
_cell.angle_alpha   90.00
_cell.angle_beta   90.00
_cell.angle_gamma   90.00
#
_symmetry.space_group_name_H-M   'P 1'
#
loop_
_entity.id
_entity.type
_entity.pdbx_description
1 polymer ?
#
loop_
_entity_poly.entity_id
_entity_poly.type
_entity_poly.pdbx_seq_one_letter_code
_entity_poly.pdbx_strand_id
1 'polypeptide(L)'
;MINVVVSGCNGAMGRVLTKAIEEMEDMTIVAGIDKNINSYKNTYPVYKSPLLVKEECDVIIDFSKPSNLSGLLEYSVNNNIALVIATTGFSEEEEHKIKEASKFTRIFKSSNMS
;
A
#
# COMPACT_ATOMS: atom_id res chain seq x y z
N MET A 1 -6.44 13.19 -11.09
CA MET A 1 -6.76 12.52 -9.81
C MET A 1 -5.88 11.29 -9.62
N ILE A 2 -5.13 11.24 -8.54
CA ILE A 2 -4.30 10.09 -8.23
C ILE A 2 -5.13 9.08 -7.43
N ASN A 3 -5.22 7.86 -7.94
CA ASN A 3 -5.97 6.77 -7.31
C ASN A 3 -5.04 5.96 -6.41
N VAL A 4 -5.39 5.90 -5.12
CA VAL A 4 -4.55 5.32 -4.07
C VAL A 4 -5.20 4.07 -3.48
N VAL A 5 -4.39 3.05 -3.25
CA VAL A 5 -4.75 1.90 -2.42
C VAL A 5 -3.95 2.00 -1.12
N VAL A 6 -4.62 1.89 0.01
CA VAL A 6 -3.95 1.92 1.33
C VAL A 6 -3.88 0.51 1.87
N SER A 7 -2.66 -0.02 2.03
CA SER A 7 -2.41 -1.31 2.64
C SER A 7 -2.20 -1.13 4.14
N GLY A 8 -2.92 -1.88 4.94
CA GLY A 8 -2.99 -1.66 6.38
C GLY A 8 -3.96 -0.53 6.72
N CYS A 9 -5.01 -0.37 5.92
CA CYS A 9 -5.93 0.77 6.00
C CYS A 9 -6.68 0.87 7.33
N ASN A 10 -6.93 -0.23 8.00
CA ASN A 10 -7.65 -0.27 9.28
C ASN A 10 -6.75 -0.21 10.50
N GLY A 11 -5.43 -0.13 10.31
CA GLY A 11 -4.49 0.15 11.39
C GLY A 11 -4.45 1.63 11.73
N ALA A 12 -3.76 1.98 12.82
CA ALA A 12 -3.71 3.36 13.31
C ALA A 12 -3.21 4.34 12.24
N MET A 13 -2.09 4.04 11.60
CA MET A 13 -1.50 4.93 10.59
C MET A 13 -2.31 4.95 9.30
N GLY A 14 -2.87 3.80 8.90
CA GLY A 14 -3.73 3.73 7.71
C GLY A 14 -4.98 4.60 7.86
N ARG A 15 -5.54 4.66 9.05
CA ARG A 15 -6.70 5.50 9.34
C ARG A 15 -6.36 6.99 9.32
N VAL A 16 -5.18 7.35 9.84
CA VAL A 16 -4.70 8.74 9.77
C VAL A 16 -4.51 9.16 8.32
N LEU A 17 -3.87 8.30 7.52
CA LEU A 17 -3.67 8.58 6.10
C LEU A 17 -4.99 8.69 5.34
N THR A 18 -5.95 7.82 5.66
CA THR A 18 -7.28 7.86 5.04
C THR A 18 -7.91 9.24 5.21
N LYS A 19 -7.91 9.76 6.44
CA LYS A 19 -8.47 11.09 6.72
C LYS A 19 -7.72 12.19 5.97
N ALA A 20 -6.40 12.10 5.92
CA ALA A 20 -5.58 13.10 5.22
C ALA A 20 -5.90 13.13 3.73
N ILE A 21 -6.01 11.97 3.10
CA ILE A 21 -6.30 11.90 1.66
C ILE A 21 -7.72 12.35 1.36
N GLU A 22 -8.69 12.05 2.21
CA GLU A 22 -10.08 12.48 2.01
C GLU A 22 -10.22 14.02 1.96
N GLU A 23 -9.28 14.72 2.56
CA GLU A 23 -9.25 16.20 2.54
C GLU A 23 -8.50 16.78 1.33
N MET A 24 -7.85 15.93 0.54
CA MET A 24 -7.11 16.36 -0.66
C MET A 24 -8.02 16.40 -1.87
N GLU A 25 -7.75 17.36 -2.77
CA GLU A 25 -8.52 17.52 -4.00
C GLU A 25 -7.98 16.68 -5.16
N ASP A 26 -6.70 16.29 -5.11
CA ASP A 26 -6.02 15.64 -6.21
C ASP A 26 -5.74 14.14 -5.99
N MET A 27 -6.16 13.61 -4.86
CA MET A 27 -5.99 12.19 -4.53
C MET A 27 -7.29 11.60 -4.00
N THR A 28 -7.52 10.32 -4.30
CA THR A 28 -8.67 9.60 -3.76
C THR A 28 -8.27 8.17 -3.44
N ILE A 29 -8.84 7.63 -2.36
CA ILE A 29 -8.62 6.22 -2.02
C ILE A 29 -9.68 5.40 -2.73
N VAL A 30 -9.25 4.51 -3.61
CA VAL A 30 -10.17 3.66 -4.36
C VAL A 30 -10.39 2.30 -3.71
N ALA A 31 -9.46 1.85 -2.86
CA ALA A 31 -9.57 0.60 -2.14
C ALA A 31 -8.58 0.55 -0.98
N GLY A 32 -8.82 -0.35 -0.04
CA GLY A 32 -7.92 -0.64 1.05
C GLY A 32 -7.62 -2.13 1.13
N ILE A 33 -6.53 -2.46 1.79
CA ILE A 33 -6.13 -3.84 2.05
C ILE A 33 -5.91 -3.97 3.55
N ASP A 34 -6.58 -4.94 4.18
CA ASP A 34 -6.41 -5.21 5.60
C ASP A 34 -6.96 -6.58 5.92
N LYS A 35 -6.35 -7.26 6.88
CA LYS A 35 -6.87 -8.56 7.35
C LYS A 35 -8.22 -8.40 8.04
N ASN A 36 -8.44 -7.25 8.67
CA ASN A 36 -9.65 -6.93 9.43
C ASN A 36 -10.59 -6.06 8.58
N ILE A 37 -11.23 -6.67 7.60
CA ILE A 37 -12.07 -5.97 6.63
C ILE A 37 -13.33 -5.34 7.24
N ASN A 38 -13.75 -5.80 8.41
CA ASN A 38 -14.96 -5.33 9.08
C ASN A 38 -14.71 -4.50 10.34
N SER A 39 -13.45 -4.13 10.61
CA SER A 39 -13.11 -3.37 11.83
C SER A 39 -13.70 -1.97 11.85
N TYR A 40 -13.84 -1.36 10.69
CA TYR A 40 -14.31 0.02 10.54
C TYR A 40 -15.24 0.13 9.36
N LYS A 41 -16.06 1.18 9.38
CA LYS A 41 -16.91 1.54 8.26
C LYS A 41 -16.10 2.40 7.30
N ASN A 42 -15.47 1.75 6.34
CA ASN A 42 -14.63 2.44 5.37
C ASN A 42 -15.49 3.06 4.26
N THR A 43 -15.02 4.17 3.70
CA THR A 43 -15.67 4.85 2.56
C THR A 43 -15.29 4.24 1.23
N TYR A 44 -14.46 3.20 1.25
CA TYR A 44 -13.97 2.48 0.07
C TYR A 44 -14.00 0.98 0.37
N PRO A 45 -13.99 0.12 -0.65
CA PRO A 45 -13.94 -1.33 -0.43
C PRO A 45 -12.62 -1.76 0.19
N VAL A 46 -12.67 -2.71 1.11
CA VAL A 46 -11.49 -3.26 1.78
C VAL A 46 -11.36 -4.74 1.43
N TYR A 47 -10.18 -5.13 1.01
CA TYR A 47 -9.85 -6.49 0.61
C TYR A 47 -8.81 -7.09 1.54
N LYS A 48 -8.79 -8.42 1.66
CA LYS A 48 -7.82 -9.11 2.50
C LYS A 48 -6.44 -9.22 1.87
N SER A 49 -6.36 -9.09 0.55
CA SER A 49 -5.13 -9.32 -0.21
C SER A 49 -5.06 -8.40 -1.41
N PRO A 50 -3.86 -7.98 -1.84
CA PRO A 50 -3.70 -7.20 -3.07
C PRO A 50 -4.31 -7.86 -4.29
N LEU A 51 -4.25 -9.20 -4.36
CA LEU A 51 -4.77 -9.96 -5.50
C LEU A 51 -6.28 -9.85 -5.67
N LEU A 52 -7.00 -9.46 -4.61
CA LEU A 52 -8.44 -9.32 -4.63
C LEU A 52 -8.91 -7.93 -5.06
N VAL A 53 -8.01 -6.96 -5.11
CA VAL A 53 -8.34 -5.58 -5.47
C VAL A 53 -8.77 -5.50 -6.92
N LYS A 54 -9.97 -4.99 -7.16
CA LYS A 54 -10.55 -4.88 -8.51
C LYS A 54 -10.34 -3.49 -9.12
N GLU A 55 -10.17 -2.49 -8.28
CA GLU A 55 -10.03 -1.10 -8.71
C GLU A 55 -8.64 -0.86 -9.30
N GLU A 56 -8.57 -0.05 -10.35
CA GLU A 56 -7.30 0.41 -10.87
C GLU A 56 -6.74 1.50 -9.96
N CYS A 57 -5.44 1.45 -9.71
CA CYS A 57 -4.79 2.45 -8.88
C CYS A 57 -3.43 2.85 -9.45
N ASP A 58 -2.95 4.01 -9.01
CA ASP A 58 -1.67 4.57 -9.45
C ASP A 58 -0.56 4.25 -8.45
N VAL A 59 -0.91 4.15 -7.17
CA VAL A 59 0.04 3.96 -6.10
C VAL A 59 -0.59 3.18 -4.94
N ILE A 60 0.23 2.33 -4.31
CA ILE A 60 -0.12 1.67 -3.06
C ILE A 60 0.76 2.27 -1.97
N ILE A 61 0.14 2.67 -0.86
CA ILE A 61 0.87 3.13 0.32
C ILE A 61 0.68 2.08 1.40
N ASP A 62 1.80 1.50 1.87
CA ASP A 62 1.78 0.36 2.77
C ASP A 62 2.21 0.72 4.20
N PHE A 63 1.29 0.52 5.14
CA PHE A 63 1.53 0.60 6.58
C PHE A 63 1.30 -0.75 7.26
N SER A 64 1.28 -1.83 6.51
CA SER A 64 1.04 -3.17 7.07
C SER A 64 2.32 -3.76 7.68
N LYS A 65 2.47 -5.06 7.64
CA LYS A 65 3.62 -5.77 8.23
C LYS A 65 4.57 -6.26 7.14
N PRO A 66 5.87 -6.46 7.48
CA PRO A 66 6.83 -7.03 6.53
C PRO A 66 6.38 -8.34 5.89
N SER A 67 5.56 -9.13 6.60
CA SER A 67 5.03 -10.39 6.07
C SER A 67 4.15 -10.22 4.82
N ASN A 68 3.66 -9.01 4.57
CA ASN A 68 2.83 -8.73 3.40
C ASN A 68 3.63 -8.25 2.19
N LEU A 69 4.93 -8.10 2.35
CA LEU A 69 5.79 -7.49 1.33
C LEU A 69 5.75 -8.22 -0.02
N SER A 70 5.90 -9.54 -0.01
CA SER A 70 5.98 -10.31 -1.26
C SER A 70 4.75 -10.14 -2.14
N GLY A 71 3.56 -10.18 -1.53
CA GLY A 71 2.31 -9.97 -2.26
C GLY A 71 2.19 -8.58 -2.84
N LEU A 72 2.62 -7.57 -2.08
CA LEU A 72 2.58 -6.18 -2.54
C LEU A 72 3.57 -5.92 -3.67
N LEU A 73 4.77 -6.47 -3.57
CA LEU A 73 5.79 -6.34 -4.64
C LEU A 73 5.30 -7.00 -5.93
N GLU A 74 4.77 -8.21 -5.83
CA GLU A 74 4.24 -8.92 -6.99
C GLU A 74 3.11 -8.13 -7.66
N TYR A 75 2.17 -7.66 -6.88
CA TYR A 75 1.05 -6.87 -7.39
C TYR A 75 1.54 -5.58 -8.07
N SER A 76 2.48 -4.87 -7.44
CA SER A 76 3.01 -3.63 -7.98
C SER A 76 3.75 -3.83 -9.29
N VAL A 77 4.58 -4.86 -9.37
CA VAL A 77 5.33 -5.17 -10.60
C VAL A 77 4.40 -5.61 -11.71
N ASN A 78 3.47 -6.54 -11.41
CA ASN A 78 2.58 -7.11 -12.43
C ASN A 78 1.61 -6.08 -13.01
N ASN A 79 1.26 -5.06 -12.23
CA ASN A 79 0.28 -4.05 -12.65
C ASN A 79 0.92 -2.68 -12.92
N ASN A 80 2.23 -2.60 -12.85
CA ASN A 80 2.99 -1.35 -13.06
C ASN A 80 2.48 -0.22 -12.15
N ILE A 81 2.38 -0.51 -10.86
CA ILE A 81 1.86 0.40 -9.84
C ILE A 81 3.01 0.82 -8.93
N ALA A 82 3.11 2.11 -8.61
CA ALA A 82 4.11 2.60 -7.66
C ALA A 82 3.77 2.11 -6.25
N LEU A 83 4.80 1.83 -5.45
CA LEU A 83 4.64 1.35 -4.09
C LEU A 83 5.42 2.24 -3.13
N VAL A 84 4.73 2.77 -2.12
CA VAL A 84 5.36 3.53 -1.03
C VAL A 84 5.32 2.64 0.21
N ILE A 85 6.50 2.28 0.71
CA ILE A 85 6.63 1.39 1.87
C ILE A 85 6.93 2.23 3.11
N ALA A 86 5.96 2.34 4.00
CA ALA A 86 6.11 3.04 5.27
C ALA A 86 6.43 2.07 6.42
N THR A 87 6.37 0.76 6.16
CA THR A 87 6.72 -0.29 7.11
C THR A 87 8.24 -0.38 7.27
N THR A 88 8.70 -0.72 8.47
CA THR A 88 10.12 -0.90 8.78
C THR A 88 10.38 -2.31 9.28
N GLY A 89 11.66 -2.65 9.49
CA GLY A 89 12.03 -3.93 10.08
C GLY A 89 12.17 -5.06 9.06
N PHE A 90 12.53 -4.76 7.83
CA PHE A 90 12.77 -5.77 6.80
C PHE A 90 14.10 -6.49 7.01
N SER A 91 14.13 -7.79 6.73
CA SER A 91 15.35 -8.58 6.69
C SER A 91 16.20 -8.21 5.47
N GLU A 92 17.45 -8.70 5.43
CA GLU A 92 18.32 -8.49 4.27
C GLU A 92 17.72 -9.11 3.01
N GLU A 93 17.09 -10.27 3.14
CA GLU A 93 16.42 -10.94 2.03
C GLU A 93 15.26 -10.10 1.51
N GLU A 94 14.46 -9.54 2.41
CA GLU A 94 13.35 -8.67 2.04
C GLU A 94 13.83 -7.39 1.38
N GLU A 95 14.90 -6.78 1.90
CA GLU A 95 15.51 -5.61 1.29
C GLU A 95 16.01 -5.90 -0.12
N HIS A 96 16.57 -7.10 -0.34
CA HIS A 96 17.00 -7.54 -1.66
C HIS A 96 15.81 -7.66 -2.62
N LYS A 97 14.69 -8.22 -2.15
CA LYS A 97 13.47 -8.33 -2.95
C LYS A 97 12.93 -6.96 -3.36
N ILE A 98 12.98 -5.99 -2.46
CA ILE A 98 12.57 -4.60 -2.75
C ILE A 98 13.46 -4.02 -3.85
N LYS A 99 14.77 -4.19 -3.72
CA LYS A 99 15.74 -3.69 -4.69
C LYS A 99 15.52 -4.31 -6.08
N GLU A 100 15.28 -5.62 -6.15
CA GLU A 100 15.01 -6.30 -7.40
C GLU A 100 13.70 -5.81 -8.03
N ALA A 101 12.64 -5.67 -7.25
CA ALA A 101 11.35 -5.18 -7.74
C ALA A 101 11.44 -3.73 -8.24
N SER A 102 12.30 -2.92 -7.63
CA SER A 102 12.48 -1.51 -8.02
C SER A 102 13.03 -1.33 -9.45
N LYS A 103 13.53 -2.40 -10.05
CA LYS A 103 13.95 -2.39 -11.45
C LYS A 103 12.76 -2.39 -12.41
N PHE A 104 11.59 -2.80 -11.94
CA PHE A 104 10.40 -2.98 -12.76
C PHE A 104 9.27 -2.01 -12.43
N THR A 105 9.28 -1.41 -11.25
CA THR A 105 8.29 -0.43 -10.83
C THR A 105 8.93 0.57 -9.87
N ARG A 106 8.25 1.68 -9.63
CA ARG A 106 8.76 2.71 -8.72
C ARG A 106 8.43 2.33 -7.28
N ILE A 107 9.47 2.19 -6.46
CA ILE A 107 9.31 1.84 -5.05
C ILE A 107 10.03 2.89 -4.19
N PHE A 108 9.31 3.44 -3.23
CA PHE A 108 9.83 4.42 -2.28
C PHE A 108 9.72 3.85 -0.87
N LYS A 109 10.79 3.93 -0.10
CA LYS A 109 10.80 3.49 1.31
C LYS A 109 10.91 4.70 2.20
N SER A 110 10.03 4.82 3.18
CA SER A 110 10.03 5.94 4.11
C SER A 110 11.32 6.03 4.93
N SER A 111 11.96 4.89 5.23
CA SER A 111 13.24 4.86 5.94
C SER A 111 14.36 5.56 5.19
N ASN A 112 14.26 5.69 3.88
CA ASN A 112 15.24 6.39 3.05
C ASN A 112 14.94 7.89 2.94
N MET A 113 13.81 8.33 3.47
CA MET A 113 13.38 9.72 3.40
C MET A 113 13.63 10.49 4.70
N SER A 114 14.03 9.79 5.74
CA SER A 114 14.29 10.38 7.05
C SER A 114 15.72 10.85 7.20
#